data_6f2507959579fbd244e4aa91682b8f83
#
_entry.id   6f2507959579fbd244e4aa91682b8f83
#
_cell.length_a   1.000
_cell.length_b   1.000
_cell.length_c   1.000
_cell.angle_alpha   90.00
_cell.angle_beta   90.00
_cell.angle_gamma   90.00
#
_symmetry.space_group_name_H-M   'P 1'
#
loop_
_entity.id
_entity.type
_entity.pdbx_description
1 polymer ?
#
loop_
_entity_poly.entity_id
_entity_poly.type
_entity_poly.pdbx_seq_one_letter_code
_entity_poly.pdbx_strand_id
1 'polypeptide(L)'
;AASDVYKRQRVWWVEAESVVGFINAYQHSGEKKFLESARSVWEYIKAEIIDKREGSEWYAEVSYDHKPHDWKEIVGPWKCPYHNGRMCMEVINRGVDF
;
A
#
# COMPACT_ATOMS: atom_id res chain seq x y z
N ALA A 1 12.76 -9.05 -19.29
CA ALA A 1 12.30 -7.97 -20.14
C ALA A 1 11.92 -6.74 -19.31
N ALA A 2 11.98 -5.56 -19.92
CA ALA A 2 11.67 -4.30 -19.23
C ALA A 2 10.25 -4.29 -18.66
N SER A 3 9.29 -4.90 -19.37
CA SER A 3 7.91 -4.98 -18.92
C SER A 3 7.76 -5.84 -17.67
N ASP A 4 8.57 -6.88 -17.51
CA ASP A 4 8.54 -7.72 -16.32
C ASP A 4 9.10 -7.00 -15.10
N VAL A 5 10.18 -6.24 -15.29
CA VAL A 5 10.75 -5.41 -14.22
C VAL A 5 9.75 -4.36 -13.78
N TYR A 6 9.07 -3.73 -14.73
CA TYR A 6 8.04 -2.74 -14.44
C TYR A 6 6.89 -3.34 -13.61
N LYS A 7 6.44 -4.53 -13.98
CA LYS A 7 5.34 -5.22 -13.29
C LYS A 7 5.68 -5.62 -11.86
N ARG A 8 6.96 -5.69 -11.51
CA ARG A 8 7.40 -6.04 -10.15
C ARG A 8 7.53 -4.84 -9.22
N GLN A 9 7.33 -3.64 -9.73
CA GLN A 9 7.37 -2.46 -8.89
C GLN A 9 6.15 -2.40 -7.99
N ARG A 10 6.36 -1.91 -6.76
CA ARG A 10 5.29 -1.73 -5.78
C ARG A 10 4.91 -0.27 -5.72
N VAL A 11 3.74 0.03 -6.23
CA VAL A 11 3.24 1.40 -6.35
C VAL A 11 2.33 1.72 -5.17
N TRP A 12 2.50 2.87 -4.56
CA TRP A 12 1.88 3.27 -3.30
C TRP A 12 0.35 3.16 -3.31
N TRP A 13 -0.30 3.64 -4.35
CA TRP A 13 -1.77 3.62 -4.39
C TRP A 13 -2.32 2.21 -4.63
N VAL A 14 -1.62 1.40 -5.39
CA VAL A 14 -2.00 0.01 -5.63
C VAL A 14 -1.92 -0.77 -4.32
N GLU A 15 -0.87 -0.56 -3.54
CA GLU A 15 -0.72 -1.23 -2.25
C GLU A 15 -1.83 -0.79 -1.28
N ALA A 16 -2.13 0.51 -1.21
CA ALA A 16 -3.19 1.02 -0.35
C ALA A 16 -4.56 0.45 -0.75
N GLU A 17 -4.89 0.46 -2.03
CA GLU A 17 -6.19 -0.05 -2.50
C GLU A 17 -6.28 -1.56 -2.37
N SER A 18 -5.16 -2.28 -2.43
CA SER A 18 -5.12 -3.73 -2.20
C SER A 18 -5.52 -4.08 -0.77
N VAL A 19 -5.08 -3.33 0.22
CA VAL A 19 -5.49 -3.55 1.62
C VAL A 19 -7.00 -3.42 1.73
N VAL A 20 -7.58 -2.36 1.20
CA VAL A 20 -9.04 -2.14 1.24
C VAL A 20 -9.77 -3.27 0.52
N GLY A 21 -9.30 -3.65 -0.66
CA GLY A 21 -9.91 -4.71 -1.45
C GLY A 21 -9.92 -6.05 -0.74
N PHE A 22 -8.81 -6.43 -0.12
CA PHE A 22 -8.73 -7.69 0.62
C PHE A 22 -9.60 -7.68 1.87
N ILE A 23 -9.66 -6.56 2.59
CA ILE A 23 -10.55 -6.43 3.74
C ILE A 23 -12.01 -6.54 3.29
N ASN A 24 -12.36 -5.89 2.19
CA ASN A 24 -13.70 -5.98 1.64
C ASN A 24 -14.06 -7.43 1.28
N ALA A 25 -13.14 -8.15 0.63
CA ALA A 25 -13.34 -9.55 0.29
C ALA A 25 -13.51 -10.41 1.54
N TYR A 26 -12.73 -10.15 2.59
CA TYR A 26 -12.87 -10.84 3.86
C TYR A 26 -14.25 -10.62 4.48
N GLN A 27 -14.72 -9.36 4.51
CA GLN A 27 -16.01 -9.02 5.12
C GLN A 27 -17.19 -9.64 4.37
N HIS A 28 -17.08 -9.80 3.05
CA HIS A 28 -18.14 -10.42 2.25
C HIS A 28 -18.13 -11.94 2.25
N SER A 29 -16.96 -12.56 2.36
CA SER A 29 -16.82 -14.01 2.27
C SER A 29 -16.62 -14.70 3.62
N GLY A 30 -16.06 -14.00 4.60
CA GLY A 30 -15.65 -14.60 5.87
C GLY A 30 -14.38 -15.44 5.77
N GLU A 31 -13.73 -15.49 4.61
CA GLU A 31 -12.53 -16.31 4.42
C GLU A 31 -11.28 -15.61 4.92
N LYS A 32 -10.63 -16.21 5.92
CA LYS A 32 -9.45 -15.64 6.57
C LYS A 32 -8.27 -15.42 5.63
N LYS A 33 -8.22 -16.13 4.50
CA LYS A 33 -7.14 -15.93 3.52
C LYS A 33 -7.07 -14.49 3.02
N PHE A 34 -8.21 -13.82 2.90
CA PHE A 34 -8.25 -12.43 2.47
C PHE A 34 -7.73 -11.49 3.57
N LEU A 35 -8.03 -11.80 4.82
CA LEU A 35 -7.51 -11.03 5.95
C LEU A 35 -5.99 -11.18 6.04
N GLU A 36 -5.48 -12.37 5.83
CA GLU A 36 -4.03 -12.62 5.82
C GLU A 36 -3.34 -11.90 4.66
N SER A 37 -4.00 -11.85 3.51
CA SER A 37 -3.49 -11.08 2.36
C SER A 37 -3.42 -9.59 2.67
N ALA A 38 -4.46 -9.05 3.31
CA ALA A 38 -4.46 -7.65 3.74
C ALA A 38 -3.33 -7.37 4.72
N ARG A 39 -3.13 -8.26 5.68
CA ARG A 39 -2.04 -8.14 6.65
C ARG A 39 -0.68 -8.16 5.96
N SER A 40 -0.49 -9.06 5.02
CA SER A 40 0.77 -9.18 4.29
C SER A 40 1.10 -7.89 3.53
N VAL A 41 0.12 -7.31 2.85
CA VAL A 41 0.32 -6.03 2.15
C VAL A 41 0.61 -4.92 3.14
N TRP A 42 -0.11 -4.87 4.26
CA TRP A 42 0.09 -3.84 5.29
C TRP A 42 1.49 -3.94 5.92
N GLU A 43 1.96 -5.15 6.21
CA GLU A 43 3.32 -5.34 6.73
C GLU A 43 4.37 -4.85 5.73
N TYR A 44 4.15 -5.10 4.44
CA TYR A 44 5.04 -4.59 3.40
C TYR A 44 5.03 -3.06 3.35
N ILE A 45 3.85 -2.45 3.43
CA ILE A 45 3.70 -0.99 3.45
C ILE A 45 4.49 -0.40 4.63
N LYS A 46 4.32 -0.96 5.82
CA LYS A 46 5.02 -0.47 7.01
C LYS A 46 6.54 -0.63 6.88
N ALA A 47 6.98 -1.72 6.29
CA ALA A 47 8.41 -2.02 6.17
C ALA A 47 9.09 -1.20 5.08
N GLU A 48 8.43 -0.97 3.95
CA GLU A 48 9.14 -0.48 2.76
C GLU A 48 8.51 0.71 2.04
N ILE A 49 7.18 0.89 2.14
CA ILE A 49 6.51 1.97 1.42
C ILE A 49 6.50 3.27 2.23
N ILE A 50 6.31 3.16 3.54
CA ILE A 50 6.30 4.34 4.41
C ILE A 50 7.72 4.88 4.54
N ASP A 51 7.90 6.17 4.18
CA ASP A 51 9.17 6.85 4.36
C ASP A 51 9.33 7.20 5.84
N LYS A 52 10.36 6.65 6.46
CA LYS A 52 10.58 6.80 7.91
C LYS A 52 11.17 8.15 8.31
N ARG A 53 11.50 9.01 7.36
CA ARG A 53 12.01 10.35 7.67
C ARG A 53 10.90 11.17 8.31
N GLU A 54 11.27 11.99 9.31
CA GLU A 54 10.31 12.81 10.03
C GLU A 54 9.57 13.75 9.07
N GLY A 55 8.24 13.81 9.21
CA GLY A 55 7.40 14.66 8.38
C GLY A 55 7.23 14.21 6.95
N SER A 56 7.65 13.01 6.62
CA SER A 56 7.57 12.50 5.26
C SER A 56 6.24 11.78 4.99
N GLU A 57 6.13 11.26 3.81
CA GLU A 57 4.93 10.60 3.28
C GLU A 57 5.36 9.20 2.81
N TRP A 58 4.45 8.44 2.19
CA TRP A 58 4.81 7.17 1.58
C TRP A 58 5.61 7.40 0.31
N TYR A 59 6.58 6.53 0.03
CA TYR A 59 7.25 6.54 -1.26
C TYR A 59 6.24 6.27 -2.38
N ALA A 60 6.45 6.90 -3.53
CA ALA A 60 5.58 6.67 -4.69
C ALA A 60 5.66 5.22 -5.17
N GLU A 61 6.85 4.65 -5.15
CA GLU A 61 7.02 3.24 -5.52
C GLU A 61 8.33 2.69 -4.97
N VAL A 62 8.37 1.37 -4.86
CA VAL A 62 9.56 0.60 -4.46
C VAL A 62 9.82 -0.43 -5.55
N SER A 63 11.07 -0.54 -5.99
CA SER A 63 11.43 -1.49 -7.03
C SER A 63 11.42 -2.93 -6.50
N TYR A 64 11.46 -3.91 -7.41
CA TYR A 64 11.40 -5.32 -7.05
C TYR A 64 12.57 -5.77 -6.17
N ASP A 65 13.67 -5.04 -6.15
CA ASP A 65 14.82 -5.32 -5.29
C ASP A 65 14.75 -4.59 -3.94
N HIS A 66 13.57 -4.12 -3.56
CA HIS A 66 13.27 -3.45 -2.29
C HIS A 66 13.96 -2.09 -2.12
N LYS A 67 14.25 -1.41 -3.23
CA LYS A 67 14.82 -0.07 -3.18
C LYS A 67 13.75 0.97 -3.45
N PRO A 68 13.49 1.89 -2.53
CA PRO A 68 12.50 2.93 -2.77
C PRO A 68 12.99 3.90 -3.84
N HIS A 69 12.05 4.38 -4.64
CA HIS A 69 12.31 5.42 -5.62
C HIS A 69 12.25 6.79 -4.94
N ASP A 70 13.26 7.09 -4.14
CA ASP A 70 13.32 8.32 -3.34
C ASP A 70 13.52 9.58 -4.18
N TRP A 71 13.86 9.42 -5.46
CA TRP A 71 13.97 10.50 -6.42
C TRP A 71 12.61 10.98 -6.94
N LYS A 72 11.54 10.22 -6.70
CA LYS A 72 10.20 10.63 -7.07
C LYS A 72 9.61 11.55 -6.00
N GLU A 73 8.76 12.47 -6.42
CA GLU A 73 8.15 13.44 -5.52
C GLU A 73 7.28 12.75 -4.46
N ILE A 74 7.36 13.24 -3.24
CA ILE A 74 6.55 12.74 -2.12
C ILE A 74 5.10 13.22 -2.28
N VAL A 75 4.91 14.45 -2.74
CA VAL A 75 3.60 15.04 -3.01
C VAL A 75 3.70 15.78 -4.33
N GLY A 76 2.70 15.61 -5.19
CA GLY A 76 2.69 16.25 -6.49
C GLY A 76 1.32 16.12 -7.15
N PRO A 77 1.20 16.53 -8.43
CA PRO A 77 -0.09 16.50 -9.14
C PRO A 77 -0.75 15.13 -9.17
N TRP A 78 0.04 14.06 -9.18
CA TRP A 78 -0.45 12.69 -9.26
C TRP A 78 -0.14 11.88 -7.99
N LYS A 79 0.45 12.48 -6.99
CA LYS A 79 0.78 11.85 -5.72
C LYS A 79 0.34 12.76 -4.57
N CYS A 80 -0.73 12.37 -3.90
CA CYS A 80 -1.27 13.07 -2.75
C CYS A 80 -1.79 12.04 -1.74
N PRO A 81 -2.12 12.42 -0.50
CA PRO A 81 -2.52 11.47 0.54
C PRO A 81 -3.94 10.90 0.37
N TYR A 82 -4.50 10.91 -0.84
CA TYR A 82 -5.86 10.41 -1.07
C TYR A 82 -5.96 8.90 -0.81
N HIS A 83 -5.15 8.09 -1.50
CA HIS A 83 -5.28 6.63 -1.42
C HIS A 83 -4.85 6.08 -0.06
N ASN A 84 -3.74 6.55 0.48
CA ASN A 84 -3.27 6.09 1.79
C ASN A 84 -4.16 6.61 2.93
N GLY A 85 -4.63 7.85 2.84
CA GLY A 85 -5.59 8.40 3.80
C GLY A 85 -6.92 7.65 3.74
N ARG A 86 -7.41 7.38 2.53
CA ARG A 86 -8.63 6.59 2.34
C ARG A 86 -8.48 5.19 2.92
N MET A 87 -7.34 4.54 2.68
CA MET A 87 -7.07 3.22 3.26
C MET A 87 -7.19 3.25 4.78
N CYS A 88 -6.54 4.20 5.43
CA CYS A 88 -6.58 4.32 6.89
C CYS A 88 -8.01 4.54 7.40
N MET A 89 -8.76 5.42 6.78
CA MET A 89 -10.14 5.67 7.16
C MET A 89 -11.03 4.46 6.95
N GLU A 90 -10.88 3.76 5.83
CA GLU A 90 -11.65 2.56 5.53
C GLU A 90 -11.36 1.43 6.53
N VAL A 91 -10.09 1.22 6.88
CA VAL A 91 -9.71 0.19 7.84
C VAL A 91 -10.34 0.49 9.21
N ILE A 92 -10.26 1.74 9.66
CA ILE A 92 -10.84 2.15 10.93
C ILE A 92 -12.37 1.98 10.90
N ASN A 93 -13.02 2.46 9.85
CA ASN A 93 -14.48 2.41 9.75
C ASN A 93 -15.02 0.99 9.64
N ARG A 94 -14.29 0.10 8.99
CA ARG A 94 -14.70 -1.31 8.85
C ARG A 94 -14.47 -2.12 10.12
N GLY A 95 -13.68 -1.60 11.05
CA GLY A 95 -13.46 -2.24 12.34
C GLY A 95 -12.76 -3.58 12.26
N VAL A 96 -11.95 -3.79 11.24
CA VAL A 96 -11.20 -5.04 11.06
C VAL A 96 -9.82 -4.89 11.67
N ASP A 97 -9.48 -5.83 12.55
CA ASP A 97 -8.18 -5.89 13.20
C ASP A 97 -7.32 -6.96 12.51
N PHE A 98 -6.08 -6.59 12.16
CA PHE A 98 -5.19 -7.51 11.47
C PHE A 98 -3.71 -7.21 11.67
#